data_14f2f40805f1c0b1a2d36e4eb63d075b
#
_entry.id   14f2f40805f1c0b1a2d36e4eb63d075b
#
_cell.length_a   1.000
_cell.length_b   1.000
_cell.length_c   1.000
_cell.angle_alpha   90.00
_cell.angle_beta   90.00
_cell.angle_gamma   90.00
#
_symmetry.space_group_name_H-M   'P 1'
#
loop_
_entity.id
_entity.type
_entity.pdbx_description
1 polymer ?
#
loop_
_entity_poly.entity_id
_entity_poly.type
_entity_poly.pdbx_seq_one_letter_code
_entity_poly.pdbx_strand_id
1 'polypeptide(L)'
;MSAVTWFNQLPPCRFATALRRLTSIFAITFVVFGVGLLDSQAEAQPLSCSQLLAVKIPAYAIGLPTTGAVVTATQSVAASGTGTSAVGAYCLVSGSIMPIDPTAPNIDFQLALPAAWNHKVMMFGGGGFDGSIPSVTGNTPSAALNAPSPLGRGYAVFASDSGHQDPTGTGAFTVNHEALLNFMGEALKKTRDSSLFLVRAFYAVDRPRKSYFAGGSTGGRESLTVIQRWPEDWDGAIAFYPAWDFAALTLGQLHIAEAFAAPDAWPDSAKRGVLFNAALAACDALDGASDGVISNVRECLRIFNPATALLNGTPIRCPGGADTGDTCLSDAQLAALKSVEDPVPFYYQLPSGETKYLGNNVYIADNGIPNPSPYEPIVTELALGSAPPAFPVTSSMLFDAQISDGWIRYTVVDNVNFDSLTFNVSNPGPYTHRVQYLSSLDAIDYNLSRFADKGGKLLLMHGTADMTVTTRGTEYYYSRMQETMGDERVHNFSRFYLIPGFQHAFSTVFNPAWDNLTELEQWVEQGVAPRNLVVEDTVGVFGRTRPLCEYPAWPKYNGSGDINSAASFTCAGSDDRGER
;
A
#
# COMPACT_ATOMS: atom_id res chain seq x y z
N MET A 1 5.97 -25.97 51.15
CA MET A 1 6.06 -25.20 52.42
C MET A 1 5.35 -23.88 52.14
N SER A 2 4.11 -23.85 52.56
CA SER A 2 3.37 -22.99 53.49
C SER A 2 3.28 -21.55 52.95
N ALA A 3 2.17 -21.14 52.41
CA ALA A 3 0.90 -20.72 53.01
C ALA A 3 1.05 -19.44 53.85
N VAL A 4 0.26 -18.43 53.53
CA VAL A 4 -0.76 -17.85 54.41
C VAL A 4 -1.63 -16.84 53.68
N THR A 5 -2.88 -17.18 53.57
CA THR A 5 -4.07 -16.36 53.31
C THR A 5 -4.36 -15.42 54.47
N TRP A 6 -5.00 -14.26 54.20
CA TRP A 6 -6.01 -13.67 55.11
C TRP A 6 -7.08 -12.91 54.36
N PHE A 7 -8.30 -13.33 54.64
CA PHE A 7 -9.62 -12.76 54.38
C PHE A 7 -9.83 -11.43 55.12
N ASN A 8 -10.69 -10.54 54.61
CA ASN A 8 -11.85 -10.11 55.40
C ASN A 8 -12.93 -9.44 54.53
N GLN A 9 -14.11 -10.05 54.62
CA GLN A 9 -15.43 -9.51 54.28
C GLN A 9 -15.90 -8.54 55.36
N LEU A 10 -16.80 -7.60 55.02
CA LEU A 10 -17.98 -7.22 55.83
C LEU A 10 -18.97 -6.39 54.99
N PRO A 11 -20.26 -6.22 55.42
CA PRO A 11 -21.43 -6.51 54.59
C PRO A 11 -22.31 -5.28 54.30
N PRO A 12 -23.50 -5.45 53.66
CA PRO A 12 -24.34 -4.35 53.14
C PRO A 12 -25.33 -3.85 54.19
N CYS A 13 -25.63 -2.56 54.19
CA CYS A 13 -26.76 -1.99 54.95
C CYS A 13 -27.87 -1.52 53.98
N ARG A 14 -28.97 -2.26 54.05
CA ARG A 14 -30.29 -1.80 53.59
C ARG A 14 -30.91 -0.96 54.74
N PHE A 15 -31.56 0.16 54.41
CA PHE A 15 -32.76 0.60 55.11
C PHE A 15 -33.73 1.23 54.13
N ALA A 16 -34.94 0.77 54.23
CA ALA A 16 -36.12 1.18 53.49
C ALA A 16 -37.09 1.99 54.37
N THR A 17 -37.98 2.67 53.72
CA THR A 17 -39.37 3.03 54.10
C THR A 17 -39.66 4.35 54.84
N ALA A 18 -40.29 5.22 54.09
CA ALA A 18 -41.65 5.75 54.25
C ALA A 18 -41.95 6.84 55.32
N LEU A 19 -42.53 7.96 54.97
CA LEU A 19 -43.93 8.35 55.25
C LEU A 19 -44.25 9.79 54.84
N ARG A 20 -45.22 9.91 53.95
CA ARG A 20 -46.45 10.76 53.94
C ARG A 20 -46.43 12.22 54.45
N ARG A 21 -46.85 13.09 53.54
CA ARG A 21 -47.85 14.18 53.59
C ARG A 21 -47.75 15.26 54.68
N LEU A 22 -47.66 16.49 54.16
CA LEU A 22 -48.60 17.56 54.54
C LEU A 22 -48.53 18.73 53.54
N THR A 23 -49.69 19.10 53.04
CA THR A 23 -50.03 20.22 52.18
C THR A 23 -49.94 21.54 52.95
N SER A 24 -49.38 22.57 52.34
CA SER A 24 -49.79 23.96 52.61
C SER A 24 -49.49 24.84 51.38
N ILE A 25 -50.53 25.46 50.91
CA ILE A 25 -50.63 26.38 49.79
C ILE A 25 -50.06 27.71 50.20
N PHE A 26 -49.07 28.24 49.52
CA PHE A 26 -48.78 29.67 49.40
C PHE A 26 -48.55 30.01 47.95
N ALA A 27 -49.52 30.61 47.30
CA ALA A 27 -49.40 31.21 45.99
C ALA A 27 -48.60 32.50 46.07
N ILE A 28 -47.37 32.52 45.61
CA ILE A 28 -46.61 33.72 45.31
C ILE A 28 -46.49 33.81 43.79
N THR A 29 -47.21 34.74 43.20
CA THR A 29 -47.16 35.05 41.78
C THR A 29 -45.84 35.79 41.51
N PHE A 30 -44.84 35.03 41.01
CA PHE A 30 -43.65 35.60 40.38
C PHE A 30 -43.95 35.83 38.90
N VAL A 31 -44.08 37.11 38.52
CA VAL A 31 -43.99 37.51 37.10
C VAL A 31 -42.53 37.36 36.68
N VAL A 32 -42.19 36.25 36.09
CA VAL A 32 -40.90 36.07 35.44
C VAL A 32 -41.00 36.72 34.06
N PHE A 33 -40.39 37.88 33.90
CA PHE A 33 -40.04 38.40 32.58
C PHE A 33 -39.03 37.39 31.97
N GLY A 34 -39.52 36.47 31.16
CA GLY A 34 -38.72 35.63 30.34
C GLY A 34 -38.05 36.46 29.25
N VAL A 35 -36.84 36.91 29.52
CA VAL A 35 -35.92 37.27 28.43
C VAL A 35 -35.56 35.94 27.78
N GLY A 36 -36.24 35.58 26.70
CA GLY A 36 -35.86 34.49 25.83
C GLY A 36 -34.51 34.86 25.20
N LEU A 37 -33.43 34.35 25.78
CA LEU A 37 -32.19 34.18 25.07
C LEU A 37 -32.49 33.15 23.97
N LEU A 38 -32.91 33.62 22.79
CA LEU A 38 -32.77 32.89 21.55
C LEU A 38 -31.27 32.74 21.36
N ASP A 39 -30.71 31.64 21.86
CA ASP A 39 -29.47 31.11 21.38
C ASP A 39 -29.72 30.74 19.90
N SER A 40 -29.61 31.73 19.02
CA SER A 40 -29.43 31.49 17.62
C SER A 40 -28.05 30.86 17.51
N GLN A 41 -28.00 29.54 17.54
CA GLN A 41 -26.83 28.83 16.96
C GLN A 41 -26.75 29.33 15.51
N ALA A 42 -25.83 30.26 15.27
CA ALA A 42 -25.53 30.68 13.92
C ALA A 42 -25.02 29.43 13.20
N GLU A 43 -25.86 28.85 12.35
CA GLU A 43 -25.40 27.78 11.44
C GLU A 43 -24.17 28.32 10.71
N ALA A 44 -23.08 27.59 10.80
CA ALA A 44 -21.85 27.94 10.11
C ALA A 44 -22.14 28.06 8.61
N GLN A 45 -21.94 29.25 8.05
CA GLN A 45 -22.16 29.45 6.60
C GLN A 45 -21.01 28.82 5.83
N PRO A 46 -21.30 28.13 4.70
CA PRO A 46 -20.27 27.57 3.83
C PRO A 46 -19.30 28.65 3.35
N LEU A 47 -18.00 28.38 3.41
CA LEU A 47 -16.98 29.28 2.88
C LEU A 47 -16.84 29.11 1.35
N SER A 48 -16.63 30.21 0.64
CA SER A 48 -16.24 30.15 -0.77
C SER A 48 -14.79 29.69 -0.92
N CYS A 49 -14.40 29.25 -2.12
CA CYS A 49 -13.04 28.82 -2.44
C CYS A 49 -11.99 29.88 -2.05
N SER A 50 -12.24 31.14 -2.40
CA SER A 50 -11.31 32.24 -2.08
C SER A 50 -11.23 32.56 -0.58
N GLN A 51 -12.30 32.33 0.19
CA GLN A 51 -12.30 32.56 1.63
C GLN A 51 -11.47 31.52 2.40
N LEU A 52 -11.26 30.32 1.82
CA LEU A 52 -10.41 29.30 2.41
C LEU A 52 -8.95 29.76 2.56
N LEU A 53 -8.46 30.66 1.71
CA LEU A 53 -7.08 31.19 1.78
C LEU A 53 -6.78 31.87 3.14
N ALA A 54 -7.78 32.40 3.82
CA ALA A 54 -7.62 33.03 5.14
C ALA A 54 -7.70 32.04 6.31
N VAL A 55 -8.01 30.77 6.05
CA VAL A 55 -8.22 29.77 7.09
C VAL A 55 -6.89 29.31 7.66
N LYS A 56 -6.78 29.42 9.00
CA LYS A 56 -5.70 28.79 9.78
C LYS A 56 -6.28 27.61 10.54
N ILE A 57 -5.64 26.47 10.42
CA ILE A 57 -6.04 25.25 11.09
C ILE A 57 -5.26 25.19 12.41
N PRO A 58 -5.93 25.33 13.57
CA PRO A 58 -5.22 25.32 14.84
C PRO A 58 -4.70 23.94 15.19
N ALA A 59 -3.57 23.87 15.91
CA ALA A 59 -2.93 22.61 16.31
C ALA A 59 -3.89 21.61 16.98
N TYR A 60 -4.82 22.10 17.84
CA TYR A 60 -5.79 21.25 18.53
C TYR A 60 -6.80 20.55 17.61
N ALA A 61 -6.96 21.01 16.36
CA ALA A 61 -7.83 20.37 15.37
C ALA A 61 -7.15 19.17 14.64
N ILE A 62 -5.86 18.98 14.89
CA ILE A 62 -5.04 17.93 14.31
C ILE A 62 -4.66 16.95 15.43
N GLY A 63 -5.00 15.67 15.27
CA GLY A 63 -4.92 14.66 16.33
C GLY A 63 -3.51 14.18 16.68
N LEU A 64 -2.47 14.78 16.09
CA LEU A 64 -1.04 14.49 16.34
C LEU A 64 -0.27 15.80 16.53
N PRO A 65 0.93 15.76 17.16
CA PRO A 65 1.73 16.94 17.42
C PRO A 65 2.09 17.74 16.15
N THR A 66 1.77 19.03 16.16
CA THR A 66 2.05 20.01 15.11
C THR A 66 1.87 21.42 15.67
N THR A 67 2.42 22.44 15.03
CA THR A 67 2.14 23.85 15.39
C THR A 67 0.90 24.40 14.66
N GLY A 68 0.20 23.55 13.88
CA GLY A 68 -1.00 23.89 13.13
C GLY A 68 -0.77 23.80 11.62
N ALA A 69 -1.76 24.24 10.83
CA ALA A 69 -1.66 24.26 9.38
C ALA A 69 -2.21 25.57 8.79
N VAL A 70 -1.77 25.90 7.59
CA VAL A 70 -2.22 27.07 6.83
C VAL A 70 -2.58 26.68 5.40
N VAL A 71 -3.57 27.36 4.84
CA VAL A 71 -3.84 27.32 3.41
C VAL A 71 -2.89 28.28 2.71
N THR A 72 -2.11 27.77 1.75
CA THR A 72 -1.11 28.55 1.01
C THR A 72 -1.63 29.05 -0.33
N ALA A 73 -2.57 28.31 -0.95
CA ALA A 73 -3.20 28.73 -2.20
C ALA A 73 -4.62 28.13 -2.34
N THR A 74 -5.48 28.83 -3.10
CA THR A 74 -6.78 28.33 -3.52
C THR A 74 -7.02 28.67 -4.99
N GLN A 75 -7.63 27.74 -5.72
CA GLN A 75 -7.96 27.92 -7.12
C GLN A 75 -9.35 27.34 -7.44
N SER A 76 -10.24 28.16 -8.00
CA SER A 76 -11.48 27.66 -8.59
C SER A 76 -11.19 27.07 -9.95
N VAL A 77 -11.46 25.78 -10.12
CA VAL A 77 -11.23 25.04 -11.37
C VAL A 77 -12.58 24.76 -12.03
N ALA A 78 -12.71 25.13 -13.30
CA ALA A 78 -13.92 24.87 -14.07
C ALA A 78 -14.07 23.38 -14.39
N ALA A 79 -15.32 22.94 -14.62
CA ALA A 79 -15.60 21.59 -15.09
C ALA A 79 -14.85 21.29 -16.40
N SER A 80 -14.36 20.06 -16.53
CA SER A 80 -13.58 19.61 -17.70
C SER A 80 -13.85 18.14 -18.01
N GLY A 81 -13.41 17.67 -19.18
CA GLY A 81 -13.60 16.29 -19.63
C GLY A 81 -15.03 15.99 -20.10
N THR A 82 -15.22 14.78 -20.62
CA THR A 82 -16.53 14.26 -21.07
C THR A 82 -16.64 12.78 -20.75
N GLY A 83 -17.87 12.26 -20.65
CA GLY A 83 -18.09 10.84 -20.34
C GLY A 83 -17.47 10.45 -18.99
N THR A 84 -16.71 9.38 -18.97
CA THR A 84 -16.05 8.87 -17.75
C THR A 84 -14.83 9.69 -17.30
N SER A 85 -14.26 10.52 -18.18
CA SER A 85 -13.21 11.47 -17.82
C SER A 85 -13.74 12.82 -17.31
N ALA A 86 -15.05 12.99 -17.21
CA ALA A 86 -15.66 14.24 -16.77
C ALA A 86 -15.34 14.50 -15.28
N VAL A 87 -14.86 15.70 -15.00
CA VAL A 87 -14.68 16.22 -13.64
C VAL A 87 -15.49 17.51 -13.52
N GLY A 88 -16.39 17.57 -12.56
CA GLY A 88 -17.17 18.77 -12.25
C GLY A 88 -16.28 19.93 -11.79
N ALA A 89 -16.84 21.12 -11.70
CA ALA A 89 -16.12 22.27 -11.12
C ALA A 89 -15.74 21.98 -9.65
N TYR A 90 -14.55 22.40 -9.24
CA TYR A 90 -14.05 22.18 -7.87
C TYR A 90 -13.15 23.33 -7.39
N CYS A 91 -12.96 23.42 -6.08
CA CYS A 91 -11.95 24.27 -5.48
C CYS A 91 -10.72 23.42 -5.17
N LEU A 92 -9.57 23.76 -5.77
CA LEU A 92 -8.28 23.20 -5.41
C LEU A 92 -7.66 24.05 -4.31
N VAL A 93 -7.31 23.42 -3.21
CA VAL A 93 -6.64 24.01 -2.05
C VAL A 93 -5.25 23.40 -1.93
N SER A 94 -4.23 24.23 -1.75
CA SER A 94 -2.90 23.83 -1.30
C SER A 94 -2.67 24.35 0.10
N GLY A 95 -1.99 23.58 0.95
CA GLY A 95 -1.69 23.97 2.32
C GLY A 95 -0.45 23.30 2.85
N SER A 96 0.04 23.80 3.99
CA SER A 96 1.22 23.27 4.68
C SER A 96 0.89 23.06 6.16
N ILE A 97 1.25 21.91 6.70
CA ILE A 97 1.17 21.58 8.14
C ILE A 97 2.56 21.77 8.71
N MET A 98 2.67 22.64 9.71
CA MET A 98 3.96 23.00 10.27
C MET A 98 4.37 22.01 11.37
N PRO A 99 5.64 21.59 11.40
CA PRO A 99 6.15 20.65 12.40
C PRO A 99 6.26 21.26 13.80
N ILE A 100 6.54 20.42 14.79
CA ILE A 100 6.98 20.84 16.13
C ILE A 100 8.46 21.16 16.13
N ASP A 101 9.27 20.30 15.51
CA ASP A 101 10.70 20.54 15.31
C ASP A 101 10.90 21.59 14.20
N PRO A 102 11.40 22.80 14.49
CA PRO A 102 11.57 23.85 13.49
C PRO A 102 12.60 23.49 12.39
N THR A 103 13.35 22.40 12.54
CA THR A 103 14.31 21.90 11.53
C THR A 103 13.68 20.85 10.60
N ALA A 104 12.50 20.34 10.95
CA ALA A 104 11.76 19.40 10.10
C ALA A 104 11.07 20.14 8.94
N PRO A 105 10.95 19.50 7.77
CA PRO A 105 10.14 20.02 6.68
C PRO A 105 8.65 20.09 7.08
N ASN A 106 7.90 20.98 6.44
CA ASN A 106 6.45 20.95 6.51
C ASN A 106 5.89 19.69 5.83
N ILE A 107 4.66 19.35 6.15
CA ILE A 107 3.86 18.44 5.31
C ILE A 107 3.07 19.32 4.36
N ASP A 108 3.37 19.27 3.08
CA ASP A 108 2.60 19.95 2.06
C ASP A 108 1.47 19.04 1.56
N PHE A 109 0.27 19.60 1.39
CA PHE A 109 -0.91 18.85 0.98
C PHE A 109 -1.74 19.57 -0.06
N GLN A 110 -2.52 18.81 -0.81
CA GLN A 110 -3.57 19.31 -1.69
C GLN A 110 -4.92 18.70 -1.32
N LEU A 111 -5.99 19.47 -1.55
CA LEU A 111 -7.37 19.08 -1.34
C LEU A 111 -8.23 19.62 -2.48
N ALA A 112 -8.91 18.73 -3.22
CA ALA A 112 -9.90 19.07 -4.24
C ALA A 112 -11.31 18.95 -3.65
N LEU A 113 -12.06 20.04 -3.65
CA LEU A 113 -13.42 20.16 -3.09
C LEU A 113 -14.42 20.33 -4.24
N PRO A 114 -15.12 19.27 -4.71
CA PRO A 114 -16.05 19.35 -5.82
C PRO A 114 -17.29 20.19 -5.47
N ALA A 115 -17.79 20.97 -6.44
CA ALA A 115 -19.04 21.74 -6.26
C ALA A 115 -20.26 20.82 -6.03
N ALA A 116 -20.28 19.64 -6.69
CA ALA A 116 -21.28 18.59 -6.49
C ALA A 116 -20.73 17.47 -5.60
N TRP A 117 -20.58 17.75 -4.30
CA TRP A 117 -20.02 16.80 -3.35
C TRP A 117 -21.00 15.66 -3.01
N ASN A 118 -20.51 14.42 -3.10
CA ASN A 118 -21.29 13.21 -2.77
C ASN A 118 -21.26 12.84 -1.28
N HIS A 119 -20.72 13.71 -0.43
CA HIS A 119 -20.48 13.53 1.02
C HIS A 119 -19.46 12.46 1.37
N LYS A 120 -18.59 12.07 0.46
CA LYS A 120 -17.49 11.12 0.67
C LYS A 120 -16.16 11.81 0.53
N VAL A 121 -15.15 11.24 1.19
CA VAL A 121 -13.75 11.69 1.03
C VAL A 121 -12.86 10.53 0.63
N MET A 122 -11.82 10.85 -0.15
CA MET A 122 -10.77 9.93 -0.55
C MET A 122 -9.41 10.55 -0.23
N MET A 123 -8.56 9.80 0.44
CA MET A 123 -7.13 10.13 0.56
C MET A 123 -6.33 9.19 -0.33
N PHE A 124 -5.40 9.75 -1.09
CA PHE A 124 -4.42 8.97 -1.84
C PHE A 124 -3.10 8.89 -1.09
N GLY A 125 -2.51 7.69 -1.09
CA GLY A 125 -1.14 7.43 -0.67
C GLY A 125 -0.16 7.61 -1.82
N GLY A 126 1.12 7.77 -1.50
CA GLY A 126 2.18 8.03 -2.45
C GLY A 126 2.98 6.80 -2.88
N GLY A 127 4.28 6.95 -3.11
CA GLY A 127 5.16 5.88 -3.56
C GLY A 127 6.64 6.13 -3.30
N GLY A 128 7.46 5.09 -3.28
CA GLY A 128 8.88 5.18 -2.95
C GLY A 128 9.10 5.78 -1.57
N PHE A 129 9.95 6.78 -1.49
CA PHE A 129 10.11 7.60 -0.27
C PHE A 129 9.09 8.74 -0.18
N ASP A 130 8.09 8.82 -1.05
CA ASP A 130 7.17 9.95 -1.23
C ASP A 130 7.90 11.26 -1.62
N GLY A 131 7.72 12.38 -0.89
CA GLY A 131 8.36 13.66 -1.22
C GLY A 131 7.66 14.46 -2.32
N SER A 132 6.55 13.94 -2.82
CA SER A 132 5.67 14.60 -3.78
C SER A 132 4.20 14.30 -3.48
N ILE A 133 3.32 15.23 -3.80
CA ILE A 133 1.88 15.07 -3.55
C ILE A 133 1.25 14.25 -4.67
N PRO A 134 0.63 13.08 -4.39
CA PRO A 134 -0.16 12.35 -5.37
C PRO A 134 -1.27 13.20 -5.98
N SER A 135 -1.57 12.99 -7.27
CA SER A 135 -2.60 13.77 -7.98
C SER A 135 -3.98 13.59 -7.35
N VAL A 136 -4.54 14.64 -6.78
CA VAL A 136 -5.90 14.65 -6.24
C VAL A 136 -7.00 14.57 -7.31
N THR A 137 -6.63 14.61 -8.59
CA THR A 137 -7.51 14.38 -9.74
C THR A 137 -7.31 13.01 -10.39
N GLY A 138 -6.36 12.22 -9.88
CA GLY A 138 -6.03 10.87 -10.34
C GLY A 138 -7.10 9.83 -10.01
N ASN A 139 -6.80 8.57 -10.33
CA ASN A 139 -7.66 7.44 -10.02
C ASN A 139 -6.98 6.49 -9.01
N THR A 140 -7.72 5.53 -8.47
CA THR A 140 -7.17 4.46 -7.64
C THR A 140 -6.16 3.61 -8.44
N PRO A 141 -5.17 2.98 -7.80
CA PRO A 141 -4.25 2.07 -8.50
C PRO A 141 -5.02 0.99 -9.27
N SER A 142 -4.56 0.63 -10.45
CA SER A 142 -5.20 -0.37 -11.33
C SER A 142 -6.70 -0.14 -11.59
N ALA A 143 -7.15 1.11 -11.58
CA ALA A 143 -8.53 1.44 -11.94
C ALA A 143 -8.81 1.11 -13.40
N ALA A 144 -10.03 0.70 -13.71
CA ALA A 144 -10.45 0.50 -15.09
C ALA A 144 -10.28 1.79 -15.92
N LEU A 145 -9.82 1.65 -17.17
CA LEU A 145 -9.52 2.79 -18.04
C LEU A 145 -10.73 3.73 -18.27
N ASN A 146 -11.93 3.17 -18.16
CA ASN A 146 -13.20 3.88 -18.32
C ASN A 146 -13.89 4.19 -16.99
N ALA A 147 -13.25 3.99 -15.83
CA ALA A 147 -13.81 4.36 -14.54
C ALA A 147 -13.61 5.85 -14.25
N PRO A 148 -14.66 6.57 -13.82
CA PRO A 148 -14.50 7.95 -13.37
C PRO A 148 -13.58 8.01 -12.15
N SER A 149 -12.72 9.04 -12.09
CA SER A 149 -11.88 9.28 -10.90
C SER A 149 -12.74 9.58 -9.66
N PRO A 150 -12.23 9.40 -8.44
CA PRO A 150 -12.96 9.78 -7.23
C PRO A 150 -13.48 11.22 -7.26
N LEU A 151 -12.68 12.19 -7.73
CA LEU A 151 -13.14 13.57 -7.91
C LEU A 151 -14.26 13.66 -8.95
N GLY A 152 -14.16 12.91 -10.07
CA GLY A 152 -15.23 12.82 -11.08
C GLY A 152 -16.53 12.21 -10.53
N ARG A 153 -16.43 11.33 -9.52
CA ARG A 153 -17.59 10.77 -8.77
C ARG A 153 -18.12 11.71 -7.69
N GLY A 154 -17.50 12.89 -7.50
CA GLY A 154 -17.90 13.89 -6.50
C GLY A 154 -17.29 13.70 -5.11
N TYR A 155 -16.23 12.94 -4.94
CA TYR A 155 -15.47 12.89 -3.70
C TYR A 155 -14.70 14.18 -3.46
N ALA A 156 -14.58 14.62 -2.21
CA ALA A 156 -13.48 15.49 -1.83
C ALA A 156 -12.21 14.63 -1.70
N VAL A 157 -11.18 14.99 -2.46
CA VAL A 157 -9.95 14.18 -2.59
C VAL A 157 -8.76 14.93 -2.07
N PHE A 158 -7.92 14.29 -1.25
CA PHE A 158 -6.72 14.91 -0.70
C PHE A 158 -5.54 13.94 -0.64
N ALA A 159 -4.34 14.52 -0.61
CA ALA A 159 -3.06 13.81 -0.50
C ALA A 159 -1.99 14.75 0.06
N SER A 160 -0.88 14.20 0.51
CA SER A 160 0.31 14.95 0.95
C SER A 160 1.60 14.35 0.42
N ASP A 161 2.70 15.06 0.65
CA ASP A 161 4.06 14.65 0.30
C ASP A 161 4.75 13.81 1.39
N SER A 162 3.99 13.30 2.37
CA SER A 162 4.50 12.55 3.53
C SER A 162 5.40 13.33 4.48
N GLY A 163 5.52 14.65 4.33
CA GLY A 163 6.25 15.52 5.25
C GLY A 163 7.70 15.78 4.86
N HIS A 164 8.01 15.75 3.59
CA HIS A 164 9.26 16.24 3.03
C HIS A 164 9.12 16.52 1.53
N GLN A 165 10.06 17.29 0.97
CA GLN A 165 10.09 17.69 -0.44
C GLN A 165 11.41 17.26 -1.08
N ASP A 166 11.88 16.03 -0.80
CA ASP A 166 13.07 15.47 -1.44
C ASP A 166 12.71 14.87 -2.81
N PRO A 167 12.91 15.58 -3.93
CA PRO A 167 12.57 15.08 -5.25
C PRO A 167 13.57 14.04 -5.78
N THR A 168 14.69 13.84 -5.06
CA THR A 168 15.76 12.94 -5.49
C THR A 168 15.51 11.50 -5.04
N GLY A 169 14.55 11.30 -4.12
CA GLY A 169 14.23 9.98 -3.60
C GLY A 169 15.38 9.29 -2.89
N THR A 170 16.31 10.10 -2.31
CA THR A 170 17.51 9.55 -1.65
C THR A 170 17.28 9.06 -0.24
N GLY A 171 16.14 9.41 0.37
CA GLY A 171 15.87 9.13 1.78
C GLY A 171 16.59 10.03 2.77
N ALA A 172 17.30 11.08 2.31
CA ALA A 172 18.08 11.97 3.17
C ALA A 172 17.24 12.73 4.22
N PHE A 173 15.96 12.91 4.00
CA PHE A 173 15.03 13.54 4.95
C PHE A 173 14.93 12.78 6.28
N THR A 174 15.20 11.47 6.28
CA THR A 174 15.06 10.59 7.46
C THR A 174 16.06 10.87 8.58
N VAL A 175 17.09 11.69 8.31
CA VAL A 175 18.02 12.18 9.36
C VAL A 175 17.28 13.09 10.36
N ASN A 176 16.20 13.75 9.93
CA ASN A 176 15.30 14.45 10.84
C ASN A 176 14.25 13.47 11.39
N HIS A 177 14.16 13.37 12.71
CA HIS A 177 13.31 12.37 13.36
C HIS A 177 11.81 12.64 13.14
N GLU A 178 11.35 13.90 13.14
CA GLU A 178 9.93 14.21 12.87
C GLU A 178 9.57 13.92 11.40
N ALA A 179 10.45 14.21 10.46
CA ALA A 179 10.26 13.84 9.05
C ALA A 179 10.21 12.33 8.87
N LEU A 180 11.07 11.57 9.56
CA LEU A 180 10.98 10.10 9.58
C LEU A 180 9.63 9.62 10.11
N LEU A 181 9.15 10.13 11.26
CA LEU A 181 7.84 9.74 11.82
C LEU A 181 6.68 10.12 10.89
N ASN A 182 6.76 11.25 10.22
CA ASN A 182 5.78 11.66 9.22
C ASN A 182 5.72 10.66 8.06
N PHE A 183 6.86 10.29 7.47
CA PHE A 183 6.95 9.26 6.44
C PHE A 183 6.46 7.89 6.93
N MET A 184 6.76 7.53 8.19
CA MET A 184 6.30 6.28 8.81
C MET A 184 4.80 6.31 9.22
N GLY A 185 4.05 7.32 8.77
CA GLY A 185 2.59 7.36 8.80
C GLY A 185 1.95 8.53 9.56
N GLU A 186 2.68 9.34 10.36
CA GLU A 186 2.05 10.45 11.07
C GLU A 186 1.49 11.53 10.13
N ALA A 187 2.15 11.74 8.98
CA ALA A 187 1.68 12.67 7.96
C ALA A 187 0.26 12.35 7.48
N LEU A 188 -0.12 11.08 7.44
CA LEU A 188 -1.44 10.63 7.00
C LEU A 188 -2.56 11.17 7.90
N LYS A 189 -2.38 11.04 9.20
CA LYS A 189 -3.35 11.55 10.19
C LYS A 189 -3.38 13.08 10.20
N LYS A 190 -2.21 13.71 10.18
CA LYS A 190 -2.08 15.17 10.17
C LYS A 190 -2.76 15.76 8.92
N THR A 191 -2.51 15.18 7.75
CA THR A 191 -3.13 15.59 6.47
C THR A 191 -4.65 15.38 6.47
N ARG A 192 -5.11 14.20 6.93
CA ARG A 192 -6.55 13.92 7.01
C ARG A 192 -7.27 14.93 7.89
N ASP A 193 -6.79 15.16 9.09
CA ASP A 193 -7.47 16.05 10.03
C ASP A 193 -7.47 17.49 9.53
N SER A 194 -6.38 17.96 8.92
CA SER A 194 -6.29 19.27 8.28
C SER A 194 -7.28 19.39 7.11
N SER A 195 -7.34 18.38 6.25
CA SER A 195 -8.26 18.35 5.11
C SER A 195 -9.71 18.32 5.56
N LEU A 196 -10.06 17.52 6.59
CA LEU A 196 -11.42 17.46 7.11
C LEU A 196 -11.85 18.77 7.81
N PHE A 197 -10.92 19.50 8.42
CA PHE A 197 -11.22 20.83 8.94
C PHE A 197 -11.68 21.76 7.79
N LEU A 198 -11.00 21.73 6.65
CA LEU A 198 -11.37 22.53 5.48
C LEU A 198 -12.66 22.04 4.80
N VAL A 199 -12.87 20.70 4.71
CA VAL A 199 -14.14 20.11 4.23
C VAL A 199 -15.32 20.62 5.04
N ARG A 200 -15.21 20.62 6.38
CA ARG A 200 -16.26 21.14 7.28
C ARG A 200 -16.53 22.62 7.05
N ALA A 201 -15.47 23.41 6.91
CA ALA A 201 -15.59 24.85 6.69
C ALA A 201 -16.21 25.17 5.31
N PHE A 202 -15.85 24.41 4.27
CA PHE A 202 -16.32 24.66 2.91
C PHE A 202 -17.78 24.22 2.69
N TYR A 203 -18.18 23.07 3.23
CA TYR A 203 -19.55 22.54 3.03
C TYR A 203 -20.51 22.80 4.19
N ALA A 204 -20.05 23.42 5.27
CA ALA A 204 -20.82 23.64 6.50
C ALA A 204 -21.44 22.32 7.06
N VAL A 205 -20.62 21.28 7.20
CA VAL A 205 -21.03 19.96 7.68
C VAL A 205 -20.14 19.49 8.83
N ASP A 206 -20.61 18.59 9.68
CA ASP A 206 -19.83 18.07 10.79
C ASP A 206 -18.79 17.04 10.34
N ARG A 207 -19.17 16.14 9.40
CA ARG A 207 -18.30 15.06 8.92
C ARG A 207 -18.75 14.52 7.56
N PRO A 208 -17.87 13.89 6.79
CA PRO A 208 -18.27 13.11 5.63
C PRO A 208 -19.11 11.88 6.06
N ARG A 209 -19.90 11.35 5.14
CA ARG A 209 -20.63 10.10 5.37
C ARG A 209 -19.70 8.89 5.34
N LYS A 210 -18.72 8.90 4.45
CA LYS A 210 -17.76 7.82 4.24
C LYS A 210 -16.38 8.38 3.94
N SER A 211 -15.37 7.66 4.43
CA SER A 211 -13.96 7.98 4.27
C SER A 211 -13.21 6.78 3.70
N TYR A 212 -12.51 6.98 2.59
CA TYR A 212 -11.77 5.94 1.90
C TYR A 212 -10.30 6.33 1.78
N PHE A 213 -9.43 5.31 1.74
CA PHE A 213 -8.01 5.46 1.43
C PHE A 213 -7.64 4.54 0.27
N ALA A 214 -6.79 5.00 -0.65
CA ALA A 214 -6.30 4.17 -1.74
C ALA A 214 -4.83 4.44 -2.03
N GLY A 215 -4.04 3.38 -2.16
CA GLY A 215 -2.64 3.48 -2.55
C GLY A 215 -2.03 2.16 -2.98
N GLY A 216 -0.93 2.24 -3.71
CA GLY A 216 -0.08 1.13 -4.09
C GLY A 216 1.35 1.34 -3.59
N SER A 217 2.15 0.29 -3.45
CA SER A 217 3.53 0.41 -2.97
C SER A 217 3.59 0.99 -1.55
N THR A 218 4.37 2.06 -1.34
CA THR A 218 4.32 2.83 -0.09
C THR A 218 2.90 3.27 0.24
N GLY A 219 2.12 3.74 -0.74
CA GLY A 219 0.70 4.07 -0.54
C GLY A 219 -0.16 2.87 -0.12
N GLY A 220 0.21 1.65 -0.52
CA GLY A 220 -0.38 0.40 -0.01
C GLY A 220 -0.05 0.17 1.47
N ARG A 221 1.20 0.41 1.90
CA ARG A 221 1.60 0.45 3.31
C ARG A 221 0.80 1.49 4.08
N GLU A 222 0.67 2.69 3.54
CA GLU A 222 -0.10 3.79 4.12
C GLU A 222 -1.57 3.42 4.29
N SER A 223 -2.18 2.73 3.30
CA SER A 223 -3.54 2.19 3.40
C SER A 223 -3.69 1.23 4.58
N LEU A 224 -2.71 0.34 4.81
CA LEU A 224 -2.69 -0.55 5.97
C LEU A 224 -2.43 0.23 7.27
N THR A 225 -1.51 1.20 7.25
CA THR A 225 -1.18 2.02 8.42
C THR A 225 -2.41 2.76 8.96
N VAL A 226 -3.19 3.39 8.09
CA VAL A 226 -4.34 4.19 8.54
C VAL A 226 -5.46 3.35 9.14
N ILE A 227 -5.71 2.14 8.63
CA ILE A 227 -6.74 1.24 9.18
C ILE A 227 -6.26 0.51 10.44
N GLN A 228 -4.95 0.39 10.66
CA GLN A 228 -4.36 -0.15 11.89
C GLN A 228 -4.35 0.89 13.01
N ARG A 229 -3.79 2.07 12.75
CA ARG A 229 -3.54 3.08 13.79
C ARG A 229 -4.78 3.92 14.10
N TRP A 230 -5.60 4.25 13.08
CA TRP A 230 -6.80 5.09 13.20
C TRP A 230 -8.03 4.45 12.54
N PRO A 231 -8.39 3.22 12.94
CA PRO A 231 -9.48 2.47 12.30
C PRO A 231 -10.82 3.21 12.31
N GLU A 232 -11.08 4.05 13.31
CA GLU A 232 -12.33 4.80 13.42
C GLU A 232 -12.49 5.86 12.32
N ASP A 233 -11.39 6.25 11.69
CA ASP A 233 -11.35 7.32 10.70
C ASP A 233 -11.72 6.86 9.29
N TRP A 234 -11.73 5.53 9.01
CA TRP A 234 -11.80 5.00 7.66
C TRP A 234 -12.87 3.92 7.52
N ASP A 235 -13.65 3.95 6.43
CA ASP A 235 -14.68 2.98 6.11
C ASP A 235 -14.22 1.94 5.09
N GLY A 236 -13.31 2.30 4.20
CA GLY A 236 -12.74 1.40 3.20
C GLY A 236 -11.31 1.73 2.84
N ALA A 237 -10.53 0.71 2.49
CA ALA A 237 -9.15 0.86 2.06
C ALA A 237 -8.83 -0.02 0.84
N ILE A 238 -8.05 0.52 -0.09
CA ILE A 238 -7.43 -0.17 -1.22
C ILE A 238 -5.93 -0.17 -0.96
N ALA A 239 -5.35 -1.35 -0.69
CA ALA A 239 -3.92 -1.53 -0.43
C ALA A 239 -3.33 -2.48 -1.46
N PHE A 240 -2.76 -1.94 -2.54
CA PHE A 240 -2.21 -2.74 -3.63
C PHE A 240 -0.69 -2.83 -3.53
N TYR A 241 -0.15 -4.02 -3.78
CA TYR A 241 1.27 -4.35 -3.65
C TYR A 241 1.96 -3.61 -2.49
N PRO A 242 1.44 -3.75 -1.24
CA PRO A 242 1.83 -2.91 -0.12
C PRO A 242 3.23 -3.22 0.38
N ALA A 243 4.04 -2.18 0.56
CA ALA A 243 5.35 -2.25 1.22
C ALA A 243 5.20 -2.26 2.75
N TRP A 244 4.42 -3.19 3.30
CA TRP A 244 3.83 -3.16 4.65
C TRP A 244 4.83 -3.17 5.81
N ASP A 245 5.94 -3.92 5.73
CA ASP A 245 7.11 -3.81 6.62
C ASP A 245 8.27 -3.23 5.81
N PHE A 246 8.34 -1.90 5.74
CA PHE A 246 9.31 -1.18 4.93
C PHE A 246 10.75 -1.46 5.39
N ALA A 247 10.94 -1.66 6.68
CA ALA A 247 12.26 -1.98 7.24
C ALA A 247 12.74 -3.37 6.78
N ALA A 248 11.89 -4.41 6.81
CA ALA A 248 12.23 -5.74 6.30
C ALA A 248 12.37 -5.74 4.77
N LEU A 249 11.49 -5.02 4.07
CA LEU A 249 11.54 -4.89 2.62
C LEU A 249 12.88 -4.28 2.16
N THR A 250 13.32 -3.18 2.75
CA THR A 250 14.58 -2.52 2.35
C THR A 250 15.81 -3.36 2.63
N LEU A 251 15.79 -4.22 3.65
CA LEU A 251 16.85 -5.23 3.86
C LEU A 251 16.84 -6.28 2.76
N GLY A 252 15.66 -6.74 2.33
CA GLY A 252 15.53 -7.66 1.19
C GLY A 252 15.99 -7.03 -0.12
N GLN A 253 15.61 -5.78 -0.39
CA GLN A 253 16.05 -5.01 -1.54
C GLN A 253 17.57 -4.82 -1.57
N LEU A 254 18.19 -4.55 -0.40
CA LEU A 254 19.63 -4.49 -0.30
C LEU A 254 20.28 -5.83 -0.63
N HIS A 255 19.73 -6.94 -0.13
CA HIS A 255 20.22 -8.28 -0.46
C HIS A 255 20.18 -8.54 -1.97
N ILE A 256 19.12 -8.11 -2.66
CA ILE A 256 19.02 -8.20 -4.12
C ILE A 256 20.15 -7.39 -4.78
N ALA A 257 20.37 -6.17 -4.31
CA ALA A 257 21.46 -5.33 -4.81
C ALA A 257 22.84 -5.96 -4.58
N GLU A 258 23.10 -6.49 -3.39
CA GLU A 258 24.35 -7.20 -3.05
C GLU A 258 24.58 -8.42 -3.93
N ALA A 259 23.53 -9.24 -4.17
CA ALA A 259 23.60 -10.42 -5.00
C ALA A 259 24.04 -10.11 -6.44
N PHE A 260 23.48 -9.04 -7.02
CA PHE A 260 23.82 -8.62 -8.38
C PHE A 260 25.04 -7.68 -8.47
N ALA A 261 25.53 -7.14 -7.36
CA ALA A 261 26.80 -6.41 -7.31
C ALA A 261 28.04 -7.34 -7.34
N ALA A 262 27.85 -8.64 -7.09
CA ALA A 262 28.93 -9.62 -7.17
C ALA A 262 29.51 -9.68 -8.61
N PRO A 263 30.82 -9.97 -8.77
CA PRO A 263 31.43 -10.04 -10.09
C PRO A 263 30.69 -10.99 -11.03
N ASP A 264 30.39 -10.50 -12.25
CA ASP A 264 29.72 -11.24 -13.33
C ASP A 264 28.33 -11.83 -12.97
N ALA A 265 27.72 -11.35 -11.89
CA ALA A 265 26.45 -11.88 -11.36
C ALA A 265 25.20 -11.23 -11.96
N TRP A 266 25.30 -9.99 -12.47
CA TRP A 266 24.16 -9.28 -13.02
C TRP A 266 23.85 -9.73 -14.46
N PRO A 267 22.62 -10.22 -14.74
CA PRO A 267 22.22 -10.58 -16.09
C PRO A 267 21.76 -9.34 -16.85
N ASP A 268 22.30 -9.10 -18.03
CA ASP A 268 21.79 -8.09 -18.94
C ASP A 268 20.40 -8.44 -19.49
N SER A 269 19.82 -7.55 -20.26
CA SER A 269 18.46 -7.71 -20.78
C SER A 269 18.29 -8.91 -21.71
N ALA A 270 19.32 -9.30 -22.48
CA ALA A 270 19.28 -10.49 -23.35
C ALA A 270 19.19 -11.77 -22.50
N LYS A 271 20.00 -11.86 -21.45
CA LYS A 271 20.01 -13.01 -20.52
C LYS A 271 18.73 -13.11 -19.68
N ARG A 272 18.12 -11.99 -19.30
CA ARG A 272 16.79 -11.95 -18.67
C ARG A 272 15.74 -12.52 -19.62
N GLY A 273 15.82 -12.19 -20.92
CA GLY A 273 14.99 -12.76 -21.97
C GLY A 273 15.14 -14.28 -22.07
N VAL A 274 16.36 -14.80 -21.96
CA VAL A 274 16.62 -16.27 -21.93
C VAL A 274 15.94 -16.91 -20.73
N LEU A 275 16.07 -16.34 -19.53
CA LEU A 275 15.44 -16.84 -18.30
C LEU A 275 13.92 -16.86 -18.42
N PHE A 276 13.32 -15.73 -18.76
CA PHE A 276 11.87 -15.58 -18.83
C PHE A 276 11.25 -16.49 -19.91
N ASN A 277 11.84 -16.54 -21.10
CA ASN A 277 11.34 -17.42 -22.15
C ASN A 277 11.47 -18.90 -21.80
N ALA A 278 12.51 -19.29 -21.05
CA ALA A 278 12.63 -20.65 -20.55
C ALA A 278 11.58 -20.98 -19.48
N ALA A 279 11.28 -20.02 -18.61
CA ALA A 279 10.20 -20.15 -17.63
C ALA A 279 8.83 -20.26 -18.32
N LEU A 280 8.55 -19.44 -19.32
CA LEU A 280 7.33 -19.56 -20.14
C LEU A 280 7.25 -20.93 -20.83
N ALA A 281 8.34 -21.38 -21.47
CA ALA A 281 8.35 -22.68 -22.14
C ALA A 281 8.06 -23.86 -21.19
N ALA A 282 8.44 -23.73 -19.92
CA ALA A 282 8.19 -24.76 -18.90
C ALA A 282 6.83 -24.65 -18.23
N CYS A 283 6.28 -23.48 -18.11
CA CYS A 283 5.22 -23.18 -17.15
C CYS A 283 3.92 -22.61 -17.75
N ASP A 284 3.98 -21.96 -18.91
CA ASP A 284 2.83 -21.24 -19.48
C ASP A 284 1.60 -22.15 -19.60
N ALA A 285 1.79 -23.39 -20.10
CA ALA A 285 0.70 -24.35 -20.26
C ALA A 285 0.21 -25.02 -18.96
N LEU A 286 0.76 -24.71 -17.80
CA LEU A 286 0.37 -25.35 -16.52
C LEU A 286 -1.03 -24.97 -16.04
N ASP A 287 -1.57 -23.87 -16.52
CA ASP A 287 -2.95 -23.46 -16.26
C ASP A 287 -3.93 -23.94 -17.35
N GLY A 288 -3.42 -24.65 -18.39
CA GLY A 288 -4.17 -25.17 -19.53
C GLY A 288 -4.19 -24.24 -20.75
N ALA A 289 -3.65 -23.03 -20.66
CA ALA A 289 -3.47 -22.08 -21.76
C ALA A 289 -1.98 -21.90 -22.10
N SER A 290 -1.68 -21.47 -23.32
CA SER A 290 -0.35 -20.96 -23.68
C SER A 290 -0.53 -19.55 -24.20
N ASP A 291 -0.59 -18.59 -23.27
CA ASP A 291 -1.01 -17.22 -23.52
C ASP A 291 0.01 -16.17 -23.06
N GLY A 292 1.21 -16.61 -22.65
CA GLY A 292 2.30 -15.77 -22.18
C GLY A 292 2.16 -15.33 -20.72
N VAL A 293 1.23 -15.92 -19.94
CA VAL A 293 1.00 -15.59 -18.53
C VAL A 293 1.11 -16.85 -17.67
N ILE A 294 2.08 -16.90 -16.78
CA ILE A 294 2.23 -18.01 -15.83
C ILE A 294 1.22 -17.84 -14.70
N SER A 295 0.03 -18.47 -14.82
CA SER A 295 -1.04 -18.37 -13.81
C SER A 295 -0.86 -19.36 -12.65
N ASN A 296 -0.38 -20.58 -12.91
CA ASN A 296 -0.10 -21.59 -11.88
C ASN A 296 1.33 -21.40 -11.33
N VAL A 297 1.55 -20.28 -10.64
CA VAL A 297 2.87 -19.87 -10.13
C VAL A 297 3.48 -20.90 -9.20
N ARG A 298 2.67 -21.45 -8.26
CA ARG A 298 3.17 -22.44 -7.29
C ARG A 298 3.77 -23.67 -7.98
N GLU A 299 3.07 -24.21 -8.96
CA GLU A 299 3.57 -25.38 -9.69
C GLU A 299 4.76 -25.02 -10.56
N CYS A 300 4.76 -23.84 -11.19
CA CYS A 300 5.91 -23.37 -11.96
C CYS A 300 7.18 -23.28 -11.09
N LEU A 301 7.13 -22.63 -9.94
CA LEU A 301 8.29 -22.51 -9.03
C LEU A 301 8.74 -23.86 -8.46
N ARG A 302 7.84 -24.84 -8.39
CA ARG A 302 8.18 -26.20 -7.96
C ARG A 302 8.97 -26.99 -9.02
N ILE A 303 8.66 -26.81 -10.31
CA ILE A 303 9.24 -27.60 -11.41
C ILE A 303 10.36 -26.89 -12.16
N PHE A 304 10.34 -25.56 -12.22
CA PHE A 304 11.31 -24.78 -12.98
C PHE A 304 12.62 -24.61 -12.19
N ASN A 305 13.70 -25.07 -12.79
CA ASN A 305 15.06 -24.87 -12.27
C ASN A 305 15.95 -24.31 -13.38
N PRO A 306 16.35 -23.03 -13.33
CA PRO A 306 17.13 -22.42 -14.41
C PRO A 306 18.50 -23.10 -14.65
N ALA A 307 19.08 -23.77 -13.64
CA ALA A 307 20.36 -24.48 -13.82
C ALA A 307 20.24 -25.70 -14.75
N THR A 308 19.03 -26.24 -14.94
CA THR A 308 18.77 -27.43 -15.78
C THR A 308 17.73 -27.17 -16.87
N ALA A 309 17.15 -25.97 -16.91
CA ALA A 309 16.12 -25.60 -17.86
C ALA A 309 16.65 -25.57 -19.30
N LEU A 310 15.75 -25.85 -20.23
CA LEU A 310 16.01 -25.82 -21.68
C LEU A 310 15.13 -24.73 -22.31
N LEU A 311 15.71 -24.02 -23.28
CA LEU A 311 14.96 -23.17 -24.20
C LEU A 311 15.18 -23.71 -25.63
N ASN A 312 14.10 -24.12 -26.28
CA ASN A 312 14.15 -24.77 -27.61
C ASN A 312 15.12 -25.97 -27.69
N GLY A 313 15.18 -26.77 -26.61
CA GLY A 313 16.04 -27.95 -26.51
C GLY A 313 17.51 -27.67 -26.17
N THR A 314 17.87 -26.38 -25.96
CA THR A 314 19.23 -25.96 -25.59
C THR A 314 19.25 -25.56 -24.10
N PRO A 315 20.25 -26.04 -23.31
CA PRO A 315 20.40 -25.59 -21.92
C PRO A 315 20.58 -24.06 -21.83
N ILE A 316 19.85 -23.42 -20.91
CA ILE A 316 20.04 -22.00 -20.66
C ILE A 316 21.24 -21.70 -19.74
N ARG A 317 21.80 -22.68 -19.06
CA ARG A 317 23.09 -22.59 -18.37
C ARG A 317 24.22 -22.68 -19.37
N CYS A 318 25.16 -21.74 -19.30
CA CYS A 318 26.33 -21.72 -20.19
C CYS A 318 27.19 -23.00 -20.08
N PRO A 319 27.75 -23.48 -21.19
CA PRO A 319 28.67 -24.62 -21.18
C PRO A 319 29.86 -24.38 -20.24
N GLY A 320 30.09 -25.28 -19.30
CA GLY A 320 31.17 -25.17 -18.32
C GLY A 320 30.94 -24.10 -17.23
N GLY A 321 29.78 -23.40 -17.24
CA GLY A 321 29.38 -22.41 -16.22
C GLY A 321 29.97 -21.02 -16.37
N ALA A 322 30.95 -20.81 -17.26
CA ALA A 322 31.48 -19.50 -17.58
C ALA A 322 30.56 -18.74 -18.54
N ASP A 323 30.53 -17.43 -18.48
CA ASP A 323 29.79 -16.60 -19.43
C ASP A 323 30.32 -16.77 -20.86
N THR A 324 29.48 -17.22 -21.77
CA THR A 324 29.81 -17.47 -23.19
C THR A 324 28.98 -16.64 -24.15
N GLY A 325 28.25 -15.63 -23.65
CA GLY A 325 27.44 -14.66 -24.43
C GLY A 325 25.96 -14.67 -24.08
N ASP A 326 25.16 -13.94 -24.87
CA ASP A 326 23.80 -13.51 -24.56
C ASP A 326 22.75 -14.63 -24.55
N THR A 327 23.09 -15.83 -24.99
CA THR A 327 22.14 -16.95 -25.16
C THR A 327 22.10 -17.90 -23.97
N CYS A 328 22.88 -17.65 -22.92
CA CYS A 328 22.93 -18.48 -21.73
C CYS A 328 23.26 -17.67 -20.47
N LEU A 329 23.01 -18.27 -19.30
CA LEU A 329 23.33 -17.73 -17.98
C LEU A 329 24.57 -18.40 -17.40
N SER A 330 25.51 -17.63 -16.90
CA SER A 330 26.69 -18.13 -16.18
C SER A 330 26.32 -18.69 -14.80
N ASP A 331 27.22 -19.47 -14.19
CA ASP A 331 27.02 -19.94 -12.81
C ASP A 331 26.94 -18.78 -11.80
N ALA A 332 27.66 -17.68 -12.03
CA ALA A 332 27.56 -16.49 -11.18
C ALA A 332 26.16 -15.85 -11.26
N GLN A 333 25.62 -15.71 -12.47
CA GLN A 333 24.25 -15.18 -12.67
C GLN A 333 23.18 -16.11 -12.09
N LEU A 334 23.31 -17.42 -12.29
CA LEU A 334 22.39 -18.41 -11.72
C LEU A 334 22.43 -18.42 -10.19
N ALA A 335 23.61 -18.26 -9.59
CA ALA A 335 23.76 -18.17 -8.14
C ALA A 335 23.12 -16.90 -7.58
N ALA A 336 23.29 -15.75 -8.22
CA ALA A 336 22.65 -14.50 -7.83
C ALA A 336 21.12 -14.58 -7.95
N LEU A 337 20.60 -15.07 -9.08
CA LEU A 337 19.16 -15.30 -9.28
C LEU A 337 18.59 -16.24 -8.21
N LYS A 338 19.31 -17.31 -7.87
CA LYS A 338 18.88 -18.22 -6.80
C LYS A 338 18.86 -17.53 -5.45
N SER A 339 19.86 -16.70 -5.16
CA SER A 339 19.92 -15.92 -3.90
C SER A 339 18.75 -14.94 -3.76
N VAL A 340 18.25 -14.39 -4.87
CA VAL A 340 17.07 -13.51 -4.91
C VAL A 340 15.76 -14.29 -4.76
N GLU A 341 15.68 -15.50 -5.36
CA GLU A 341 14.52 -16.39 -5.26
C GLU A 341 14.35 -16.95 -3.84
N ASP A 342 15.46 -17.30 -3.19
CA ASP A 342 15.44 -17.98 -1.89
C ASP A 342 15.19 -16.99 -0.74
N PRO A 343 14.57 -17.45 0.38
CA PRO A 343 14.48 -16.67 1.59
C PRO A 343 15.84 -16.33 2.22
N VAL A 344 16.00 -15.11 2.72
CA VAL A 344 17.21 -14.64 3.40
C VAL A 344 16.99 -14.60 4.91
N PRO A 345 17.69 -15.40 5.72
CA PRO A 345 17.47 -15.45 7.16
C PRO A 345 17.95 -14.17 7.86
N PHE A 346 17.18 -13.71 8.84
CA PHE A 346 17.61 -12.75 9.84
C PHE A 346 18.00 -13.50 11.12
N TYR A 347 19.22 -13.32 11.62
CA TYR A 347 19.64 -13.92 12.91
C TYR A 347 19.17 -13.09 14.12
N TYR A 348 18.09 -12.35 13.91
CA TYR A 348 17.35 -11.57 14.89
C TYR A 348 15.87 -11.57 14.49
N GLN A 349 15.00 -11.21 15.41
CA GLN A 349 13.56 -11.12 15.12
C GLN A 349 13.15 -9.66 14.98
N LEU A 350 12.38 -9.35 13.94
CA LEU A 350 11.73 -8.06 13.79
C LEU A 350 10.45 -7.97 14.65
N PRO A 351 10.01 -6.78 15.04
CA PRO A 351 8.72 -6.57 15.72
C PRO A 351 7.52 -7.12 14.96
N SER A 352 7.56 -7.18 13.63
CA SER A 352 6.59 -7.87 12.78
C SER A 352 6.49 -9.38 13.03
N GLY A 353 7.46 -9.96 13.73
CA GLY A 353 7.59 -11.40 13.91
C GLY A 353 8.40 -12.08 12.81
N GLU A 354 8.81 -11.36 11.78
CA GLU A 354 9.64 -11.90 10.70
C GLU A 354 11.05 -12.24 11.20
N THR A 355 11.55 -13.39 10.74
CA THR A 355 12.91 -13.89 10.97
C THR A 355 13.65 -14.12 9.66
N LYS A 356 13.08 -13.69 8.55
CA LYS A 356 13.66 -13.81 7.21
C LYS A 356 12.94 -12.89 6.24
N TYR A 357 13.63 -12.42 5.22
CA TYR A 357 13.03 -11.94 3.99
C TYR A 357 12.62 -13.14 3.13
N LEU A 358 11.47 -13.08 2.48
CA LEU A 358 10.88 -14.27 1.84
C LEU A 358 11.37 -14.54 0.41
N GLY A 359 12.23 -13.68 -0.14
CA GLY A 359 12.69 -13.71 -1.52
C GLY A 359 11.65 -13.22 -2.52
N ASN A 360 12.03 -13.13 -3.80
CA ASN A 360 11.18 -12.66 -4.89
C ASN A 360 11.01 -13.76 -5.95
N ASN A 361 9.93 -13.71 -6.71
CA ASN A 361 9.65 -14.65 -7.80
C ASN A 361 10.46 -14.30 -9.08
N VAL A 362 11.79 -14.16 -8.94
CA VAL A 362 12.68 -13.67 -10.01
C VAL A 362 12.70 -14.56 -11.24
N TYR A 363 12.42 -15.85 -11.09
CA TYR A 363 12.44 -16.81 -12.20
C TYR A 363 11.30 -16.63 -13.19
N ILE A 364 10.16 -16.09 -12.74
CA ILE A 364 8.95 -15.93 -13.56
C ILE A 364 8.63 -14.46 -13.88
N ALA A 365 9.44 -13.55 -13.39
CA ALA A 365 9.30 -12.12 -13.65
C ALA A 365 9.88 -11.74 -15.02
N ASP A 366 9.30 -10.74 -15.65
CA ASP A 366 9.82 -10.11 -16.88
C ASP A 366 11.26 -9.57 -16.68
N ASN A 367 11.60 -9.09 -15.49
CA ASN A 367 12.94 -8.61 -15.11
C ASN A 367 13.49 -7.46 -15.99
N GLY A 368 12.66 -6.77 -16.76
CA GLY A 368 13.09 -5.69 -17.66
C GLY A 368 13.67 -6.22 -18.98
N ILE A 369 12.87 -6.97 -19.73
CA ILE A 369 13.18 -7.42 -21.07
C ILE A 369 12.74 -6.36 -22.08
N PRO A 370 13.59 -5.98 -23.07
CA PRO A 370 13.20 -5.04 -24.12
C PRO A 370 11.95 -5.49 -24.86
N ASN A 371 10.95 -4.64 -24.93
CA ASN A 371 9.71 -4.88 -25.64
C ASN A 371 9.09 -3.53 -26.07
N PRO A 372 8.10 -3.50 -26.99
CA PRO A 372 7.52 -2.27 -27.48
C PRO A 372 6.54 -1.58 -26.52
N SER A 373 6.35 -2.09 -25.31
CA SER A 373 5.45 -1.49 -24.33
C SER A 373 5.94 -0.12 -23.88
N PRO A 374 5.05 0.89 -23.71
CA PRO A 374 5.43 2.17 -23.14
C PRO A 374 5.87 2.06 -21.66
N TYR A 375 5.60 0.93 -21.00
CA TYR A 375 6.00 0.67 -19.62
C TYR A 375 7.33 -0.08 -19.50
N GLU A 376 7.96 -0.49 -20.62
CA GLU A 376 9.24 -1.21 -20.58
C GLU A 376 10.32 -0.46 -19.78
N PRO A 377 10.54 0.86 -19.98
CA PRO A 377 11.60 1.57 -19.23
C PRO A 377 11.39 1.55 -17.71
N ILE A 378 10.15 1.75 -17.25
CA ILE A 378 9.85 1.73 -15.81
C ILE A 378 9.86 0.31 -15.25
N VAL A 379 9.41 -0.69 -16.02
CA VAL A 379 9.51 -2.10 -15.61
C VAL A 379 10.98 -2.53 -15.47
N THR A 380 11.85 -2.07 -16.38
CA THR A 380 13.29 -2.30 -16.30
C THR A 380 13.88 -1.69 -15.02
N GLU A 381 13.55 -0.44 -14.70
CA GLU A 381 14.02 0.24 -13.48
C GLU A 381 13.54 -0.47 -12.21
N LEU A 382 12.25 -0.81 -12.14
CA LEU A 382 11.63 -1.47 -11.00
C LEU A 382 12.04 -2.94 -10.83
N ALA A 383 12.61 -3.57 -11.88
CA ALA A 383 13.13 -4.93 -11.81
C ALA A 383 14.65 -4.95 -11.53
N LEU A 384 15.47 -5.11 -12.56
CA LEU A 384 16.93 -5.30 -12.40
C LEU A 384 17.77 -4.13 -12.94
N GLY A 385 17.15 -3.02 -13.32
CA GLY A 385 17.85 -1.83 -13.80
C GLY A 385 18.53 -1.99 -15.15
N SER A 386 19.25 -0.95 -15.59
CA SER A 386 20.02 -0.95 -16.84
C SER A 386 21.53 -1.13 -16.62
N ALA A 387 21.97 -1.18 -15.36
CA ALA A 387 23.37 -1.37 -14.97
C ALA A 387 23.46 -2.21 -13.68
N PRO A 388 24.57 -2.96 -13.50
CA PRO A 388 24.79 -3.71 -12.26
C PRO A 388 24.87 -2.76 -11.06
N PRO A 389 24.41 -3.17 -9.87
CA PRO A 389 24.55 -2.40 -8.64
C PRO A 389 26.03 -2.16 -8.31
N ALA A 390 26.34 -0.96 -7.89
CA ALA A 390 27.68 -0.56 -7.43
C ALA A 390 27.57 0.62 -6.47
N PHE A 391 28.56 0.84 -5.64
CA PHE A 391 28.65 2.05 -4.82
C PHE A 391 29.60 3.07 -5.46
N PRO A 392 29.23 4.35 -5.57
CA PRO A 392 27.95 4.95 -5.19
C PRO A 392 26.79 4.52 -6.12
N VAL A 393 25.60 4.35 -5.54
CA VAL A 393 24.39 3.97 -6.27
C VAL A 393 23.94 5.11 -7.21
N THR A 394 23.48 4.75 -8.41
CA THR A 394 23.01 5.69 -9.44
C THR A 394 21.61 5.30 -9.94
N SER A 395 20.93 6.23 -10.61
CA SER A 395 19.59 6.02 -11.16
C SER A 395 19.51 5.02 -12.33
N SER A 396 20.62 4.53 -12.87
CA SER A 396 20.63 3.44 -13.88
C SER A 396 20.59 2.05 -13.26
N MET A 397 20.82 1.95 -11.97
CA MET A 397 20.73 0.69 -11.22
C MET A 397 19.29 0.38 -10.87
N LEU A 398 19.02 -0.87 -10.44
CA LEU A 398 17.68 -1.27 -10.01
C LEU A 398 17.15 -0.36 -8.90
N PHE A 399 15.85 -0.11 -8.91
CA PHE A 399 15.17 0.74 -7.94
C PHE A 399 15.39 0.29 -6.50
N ASP A 400 15.43 -1.02 -6.28
CA ASP A 400 15.71 -1.63 -4.98
C ASP A 400 17.07 -1.20 -4.39
N ALA A 401 18.12 -1.09 -5.25
CA ALA A 401 19.40 -0.56 -4.81
C ALA A 401 19.32 0.91 -4.41
N GLN A 402 18.54 1.72 -5.14
CA GLN A 402 18.37 3.15 -4.84
C GLN A 402 17.66 3.35 -3.50
N ILE A 403 16.56 2.65 -3.26
CA ILE A 403 15.79 2.74 -2.01
C ILE A 403 16.58 2.20 -0.83
N SER A 404 17.17 1.00 -0.96
CA SER A 404 17.90 0.37 0.14
C SER A 404 19.20 1.14 0.50
N ASP A 405 19.93 1.67 -0.48
CA ASP A 405 21.10 2.52 -0.24
C ASP A 405 20.74 3.73 0.62
N GLY A 406 19.70 4.46 0.23
CA GLY A 406 19.22 5.62 0.97
C GLY A 406 18.78 5.27 2.39
N TRP A 407 18.00 4.21 2.54
CA TRP A 407 17.53 3.75 3.85
C TRP A 407 18.67 3.35 4.78
N ILE A 408 19.64 2.57 4.28
CA ILE A 408 20.79 2.13 5.09
C ILE A 408 21.66 3.32 5.50
N ARG A 409 22.00 4.19 4.56
CA ARG A 409 22.93 5.29 4.82
C ARG A 409 22.37 6.35 5.76
N TYR A 410 21.14 6.80 5.48
CA TYR A 410 20.55 7.93 6.21
C TYR A 410 19.72 7.50 7.41
N THR A 411 19.04 6.34 7.34
CA THR A 411 18.09 5.95 8.36
C THR A 411 18.64 4.95 9.36
N VAL A 412 19.41 3.95 8.88
CA VAL A 412 19.92 2.86 9.74
C VAL A 412 21.28 3.22 10.32
N VAL A 413 22.25 3.59 9.47
CA VAL A 413 23.66 3.78 9.85
C VAL A 413 23.96 5.22 10.25
N ASP A 414 23.17 6.19 9.75
CA ASP A 414 23.41 7.63 9.93
C ASP A 414 24.81 8.07 9.47
N ASN A 415 25.22 7.58 8.29
CA ASN A 415 26.49 7.92 7.67
C ASN A 415 26.36 7.99 6.13
N VAL A 416 26.37 9.19 5.60
CA VAL A 416 26.22 9.48 4.17
C VAL A 416 27.31 8.85 3.28
N ASN A 417 28.47 8.52 3.83
CA ASN A 417 29.59 7.92 3.10
C ASN A 417 29.68 6.40 3.30
N PHE A 418 28.73 5.79 3.98
CA PHE A 418 28.72 4.34 4.20
C PHE A 418 28.44 3.62 2.87
N ASP A 419 29.26 2.63 2.53
CA ASP A 419 28.97 1.74 1.39
C ASP A 419 27.89 0.73 1.80
N SER A 420 26.66 0.97 1.34
CA SER A 420 25.50 0.16 1.71
C SER A 420 25.64 -1.30 1.30
N LEU A 421 26.35 -1.59 0.19
CA LEU A 421 26.59 -2.95 -0.29
C LEU A 421 27.55 -3.77 0.63
N THR A 422 28.05 -3.17 1.71
CA THR A 422 28.82 -3.87 2.75
C THR A 422 28.02 -4.15 4.01
N PHE A 423 26.75 -3.78 4.05
CA PHE A 423 25.88 -3.97 5.21
C PHE A 423 25.39 -5.42 5.29
N ASN A 424 25.53 -6.06 6.42
CA ASN A 424 25.09 -7.45 6.59
C ASN A 424 23.61 -7.52 7.02
N VAL A 425 22.73 -7.78 6.07
CA VAL A 425 21.27 -7.83 6.31
C VAL A 425 20.86 -8.93 7.28
N SER A 426 21.55 -10.08 7.27
CA SER A 426 21.28 -11.20 8.18
C SER A 426 21.76 -10.95 9.61
N ASN A 427 22.76 -10.10 9.80
CA ASN A 427 23.32 -9.75 11.11
C ASN A 427 23.82 -8.30 11.12
N PRO A 428 22.95 -7.31 11.32
CA PRO A 428 23.31 -5.88 11.30
C PRO A 428 24.27 -5.46 12.42
N GLY A 429 24.61 -6.36 13.34
CA GLY A 429 25.54 -6.06 14.44
C GLY A 429 25.05 -4.91 15.32
N PRO A 430 25.79 -3.79 15.43
CA PRO A 430 25.41 -2.68 16.31
C PRO A 430 24.11 -1.98 15.87
N TYR A 431 23.67 -2.16 14.62
CA TYR A 431 22.47 -1.53 14.08
C TYR A 431 21.19 -2.35 14.30
N THR A 432 21.26 -3.55 14.88
CA THR A 432 20.10 -4.45 15.08
C THR A 432 18.95 -3.74 15.81
N HIS A 433 19.22 -3.02 16.90
CA HIS A 433 18.17 -2.28 17.62
C HIS A 433 17.57 -1.14 16.80
N ARG A 434 18.36 -0.49 15.93
CA ARG A 434 17.84 0.55 15.05
C ARG A 434 16.91 -0.04 14.00
N VAL A 435 17.27 -1.16 13.38
CA VAL A 435 16.43 -1.89 12.44
C VAL A 435 15.12 -2.34 13.11
N GLN A 436 15.18 -2.90 14.32
CA GLN A 436 13.99 -3.29 15.07
C GLN A 436 13.09 -2.10 15.42
N TYR A 437 13.68 -0.95 15.82
CA TYR A 437 12.93 0.27 16.07
C TYR A 437 12.19 0.74 14.80
N LEU A 438 12.86 0.76 13.67
CA LEU A 438 12.27 1.19 12.39
C LEU A 438 11.12 0.27 11.97
N SER A 439 11.28 -1.06 12.05
CA SER A 439 10.20 -2.01 11.79
C SER A 439 9.01 -1.80 12.75
N SER A 440 9.23 -1.39 14.00
CA SER A 440 8.14 -1.09 14.93
C SER A 440 7.30 0.14 14.54
N LEU A 441 7.78 0.96 13.61
CA LEU A 441 7.06 2.11 13.06
C LEU A 441 6.23 1.75 11.81
N ASP A 442 6.32 0.53 11.32
CA ASP A 442 5.62 0.06 10.12
C ASP A 442 4.19 -0.42 10.37
N ALA A 443 3.53 -0.86 9.31
CA ALA A 443 2.16 -1.38 9.30
C ALA A 443 2.12 -2.87 9.70
N ILE A 444 2.66 -3.20 10.88
CA ILE A 444 2.94 -4.58 11.32
C ILE A 444 1.87 -5.18 12.23
N ASP A 445 0.73 -4.52 12.43
CA ASP A 445 -0.36 -5.09 13.22
C ASP A 445 -1.26 -5.98 12.33
N TYR A 446 -1.32 -7.27 12.66
CA TYR A 446 -2.18 -8.23 11.98
C TYR A 446 -3.60 -8.26 12.55
N ASN A 447 -3.86 -7.57 13.67
CA ASN A 447 -5.16 -7.53 14.30
C ASN A 447 -5.97 -6.30 13.88
N LEU A 448 -6.68 -6.42 12.78
CA LEU A 448 -7.57 -5.37 12.26
C LEU A 448 -8.98 -5.43 12.85
N SER A 449 -9.18 -6.06 14.02
CA SER A 449 -10.50 -6.25 14.62
C SER A 449 -11.29 -4.94 14.78
N ARG A 450 -10.64 -3.86 15.23
CA ARG A 450 -11.30 -2.56 15.39
C ARG A 450 -11.84 -2.00 14.07
N PHE A 451 -11.08 -2.15 12.99
CA PHE A 451 -11.50 -1.75 11.65
C PHE A 451 -12.65 -2.63 11.14
N ALA A 452 -12.52 -3.96 11.28
CA ALA A 452 -13.54 -4.92 10.86
C ALA A 452 -14.86 -4.76 11.62
N ASP A 453 -14.82 -4.60 12.96
CA ASP A 453 -16.00 -4.51 13.83
C ASP A 453 -16.87 -3.29 13.58
N LYS A 454 -16.25 -2.17 13.16
CA LYS A 454 -17.02 -0.99 12.73
C LYS A 454 -17.61 -1.11 11.31
N GLY A 455 -17.35 -2.22 10.61
CA GLY A 455 -17.81 -2.47 9.24
C GLY A 455 -16.86 -2.04 8.15
N GLY A 456 -15.60 -1.71 8.47
CA GLY A 456 -14.56 -1.36 7.51
C GLY A 456 -14.28 -2.48 6.51
N LYS A 457 -13.85 -2.14 5.30
CA LYS A 457 -13.57 -3.10 4.21
C LYS A 457 -12.21 -2.83 3.57
N LEU A 458 -11.47 -3.92 3.28
CA LEU A 458 -10.12 -3.88 2.72
C LEU A 458 -10.04 -4.67 1.42
N LEU A 459 -9.54 -4.02 0.36
CA LEU A 459 -9.12 -4.69 -0.87
C LEU A 459 -7.59 -4.75 -0.92
N LEU A 460 -7.06 -5.96 -0.99
CA LEU A 460 -5.63 -6.25 -1.22
C LEU A 460 -5.46 -6.80 -2.62
N MET A 461 -4.39 -6.38 -3.32
CA MET A 461 -3.98 -6.93 -4.61
C MET A 461 -2.46 -6.91 -4.71
N HIS A 462 -1.87 -7.96 -5.30
CA HIS A 462 -0.44 -8.03 -5.59
C HIS A 462 -0.17 -8.73 -6.91
N GLY A 463 0.87 -8.32 -7.62
CA GLY A 463 1.36 -9.01 -8.81
C GLY A 463 2.23 -10.20 -8.45
N THR A 464 2.11 -11.32 -9.17
CA THR A 464 2.93 -12.50 -8.88
C THR A 464 4.38 -12.36 -9.34
N ALA A 465 4.67 -11.39 -10.19
CA ALA A 465 5.98 -11.11 -10.78
C ALA A 465 6.64 -9.84 -10.22
N ASP A 466 6.15 -9.32 -9.08
CA ASP A 466 6.66 -8.10 -8.47
C ASP A 466 8.08 -8.30 -7.94
N MET A 467 9.02 -7.54 -8.49
CA MET A 467 10.43 -7.57 -8.10
C MET A 467 10.80 -6.51 -7.08
N THR A 468 10.02 -5.44 -6.96
CA THR A 468 10.27 -4.32 -6.04
C THR A 468 9.74 -4.60 -4.64
N VAL A 469 8.50 -5.11 -4.56
CA VAL A 469 7.87 -5.51 -3.30
C VAL A 469 7.50 -6.98 -3.39
N THR A 470 8.09 -7.80 -2.53
CA THR A 470 7.86 -9.25 -2.64
C THR A 470 6.39 -9.64 -2.45
N THR A 471 5.83 -10.33 -3.43
CA THR A 471 4.49 -10.92 -3.38
C THR A 471 4.32 -11.81 -2.14
N ARG A 472 5.36 -12.59 -1.82
CA ARG A 472 5.40 -13.50 -0.66
C ARG A 472 5.25 -12.78 0.67
N GLY A 473 5.68 -11.50 0.73
CA GLY A 473 5.46 -10.64 1.91
C GLY A 473 3.98 -10.32 2.14
N THR A 474 3.22 -10.03 1.08
CA THR A 474 1.77 -9.79 1.21
C THR A 474 1.01 -11.09 1.50
N GLU A 475 1.42 -12.22 0.92
CA GLU A 475 0.87 -13.54 1.28
C GLU A 475 1.11 -13.85 2.77
N TYR A 476 2.32 -13.56 3.26
CA TYR A 476 2.66 -13.70 4.68
C TYR A 476 1.79 -12.79 5.56
N TYR A 477 1.67 -11.50 5.24
CA TYR A 477 0.83 -10.56 5.98
C TYR A 477 -0.63 -11.06 6.06
N TYR A 478 -1.19 -11.49 4.92
CA TYR A 478 -2.56 -11.99 4.86
C TYR A 478 -2.75 -13.25 5.69
N SER A 479 -1.82 -14.21 5.62
CA SER A 479 -1.87 -15.44 6.43
C SER A 479 -1.73 -15.14 7.92
N ARG A 480 -0.86 -14.21 8.33
CA ARG A 480 -0.75 -13.76 9.73
C ARG A 480 -2.03 -13.10 10.24
N MET A 481 -2.70 -12.32 9.38
CA MET A 481 -4.01 -11.75 9.69
C MET A 481 -5.06 -12.85 9.90
N GLN A 482 -5.08 -13.90 9.05
CA GLN A 482 -5.97 -15.05 9.19
C GLN A 482 -5.66 -15.86 10.47
N GLU A 483 -4.40 -16.11 10.78
CA GLU A 483 -3.99 -16.78 12.02
C GLU A 483 -4.40 -15.98 13.27
N THR A 484 -4.34 -14.64 13.21
CA THR A 484 -4.63 -13.76 14.34
C THR A 484 -6.14 -13.58 14.57
N MET A 485 -6.92 -13.47 13.50
CA MET A 485 -8.33 -13.09 13.56
C MET A 485 -9.30 -14.21 13.20
N GLY A 486 -8.83 -15.29 12.58
CA GLY A 486 -9.63 -16.37 12.00
C GLY A 486 -10.04 -16.09 10.55
N ASP A 487 -10.01 -17.14 9.70
CA ASP A 487 -10.29 -17.06 8.26
C ASP A 487 -11.63 -16.41 7.93
N GLU A 488 -12.69 -16.86 8.58
CA GLU A 488 -14.05 -16.36 8.35
C GLU A 488 -14.14 -14.85 8.64
N ARG A 489 -13.54 -14.41 9.75
CA ARG A 489 -13.56 -13.00 10.12
C ARG A 489 -12.80 -12.15 9.12
N VAL A 490 -11.62 -12.61 8.67
CA VAL A 490 -10.83 -11.92 7.65
C VAL A 490 -11.63 -11.84 6.34
N HIS A 491 -12.22 -12.94 5.90
CA HIS A 491 -13.04 -12.98 4.69
C HIS A 491 -14.27 -12.03 4.74
N ASN A 492 -14.83 -11.76 5.93
CA ASN A 492 -15.96 -10.86 6.10
C ASN A 492 -15.63 -9.38 5.87
N PHE A 493 -14.35 -8.99 5.94
CA PHE A 493 -13.96 -7.59 5.73
C PHE A 493 -12.82 -7.38 4.73
N SER A 494 -12.11 -8.42 4.30
CA SER A 494 -10.97 -8.32 3.38
C SER A 494 -11.12 -9.25 2.18
N ARG A 495 -10.62 -8.81 1.02
CA ARG A 495 -10.40 -9.63 -0.18
C ARG A 495 -8.97 -9.43 -0.63
N PHE A 496 -8.30 -10.54 -0.94
CA PHE A 496 -6.94 -10.53 -1.48
C PHE A 496 -6.89 -11.21 -2.84
N TYR A 497 -6.27 -10.54 -3.81
CA TYR A 497 -6.15 -11.01 -5.19
C TYR A 497 -4.70 -11.05 -5.61
N LEU A 498 -4.25 -12.16 -6.21
CA LEU A 498 -2.98 -12.26 -6.91
C LEU A 498 -3.20 -12.17 -8.41
N ILE A 499 -2.42 -11.32 -9.07
CA ILE A 499 -2.50 -11.09 -10.52
C ILE A 499 -1.31 -11.77 -11.20
N PRO A 500 -1.52 -12.87 -11.92
CA PRO A 500 -0.44 -13.52 -12.67
C PRO A 500 0.20 -12.60 -13.68
N GLY A 501 1.55 -12.59 -13.72
CA GLY A 501 2.33 -11.78 -14.66
C GLY A 501 2.35 -10.28 -14.42
N PHE A 502 1.65 -9.78 -13.40
CA PHE A 502 1.74 -8.37 -13.00
C PHE A 502 3.00 -8.13 -12.17
N GLN A 503 3.71 -7.07 -12.52
CA GLN A 503 4.87 -6.55 -11.82
C GLN A 503 4.47 -5.46 -10.80
N HIS A 504 5.43 -4.62 -10.39
CA HIS A 504 5.19 -3.53 -9.46
C HIS A 504 4.58 -2.31 -10.16
N ALA A 505 3.34 -1.95 -9.83
CA ALA A 505 2.60 -0.81 -10.37
C ALA A 505 2.37 -0.83 -11.89
N PHE A 506 3.32 -1.33 -12.67
CA PHE A 506 3.31 -1.45 -14.13
C PHE A 506 3.79 -2.83 -14.54
N SER A 507 3.31 -3.32 -15.71
CA SER A 507 3.76 -4.58 -16.28
C SER A 507 3.72 -4.53 -17.81
N THR A 508 4.55 -5.34 -18.45
CA THR A 508 4.54 -5.56 -19.88
C THR A 508 3.87 -6.87 -20.26
N VAL A 509 3.66 -7.77 -19.30
CA VAL A 509 3.04 -9.10 -19.48
C VAL A 509 1.53 -9.06 -19.28
N PHE A 510 1.09 -8.60 -18.12
CA PHE A 510 -0.32 -8.40 -17.78
C PHE A 510 -0.45 -7.16 -16.88
N ASN A 511 -1.01 -6.08 -17.39
CA ASN A 511 -1.19 -4.86 -16.62
C ASN A 511 -2.67 -4.70 -16.24
N PRO A 512 -3.04 -4.99 -14.97
CA PRO A 512 -4.44 -5.15 -14.57
C PRO A 512 -5.18 -3.82 -14.47
N ALA A 513 -6.45 -3.84 -14.92
CA ALA A 513 -7.39 -2.75 -14.68
C ALA A 513 -8.79 -3.30 -14.36
N TRP A 514 -9.44 -2.73 -13.33
CA TRP A 514 -10.80 -3.08 -12.91
C TRP A 514 -11.41 -1.96 -12.05
N ASP A 515 -12.74 -1.88 -11.97
CA ASP A 515 -13.42 -0.83 -11.18
C ASP A 515 -13.44 -1.18 -9.68
N ASN A 516 -12.26 -1.13 -9.06
CA ASN A 516 -12.06 -1.49 -7.65
C ASN A 516 -12.75 -0.55 -6.68
N LEU A 517 -12.89 0.73 -7.03
CA LEU A 517 -13.58 1.68 -6.16
C LEU A 517 -15.08 1.41 -6.08
N THR A 518 -15.74 1.10 -7.20
CA THR A 518 -17.18 0.73 -7.19
C THR A 518 -17.41 -0.53 -6.36
N GLU A 519 -16.56 -1.54 -6.50
CA GLU A 519 -16.66 -2.77 -5.71
C GLU A 519 -16.48 -2.51 -4.21
N LEU A 520 -15.51 -1.67 -3.84
CA LEU A 520 -15.31 -1.28 -2.44
C LEU A 520 -16.51 -0.47 -1.90
N GLU A 521 -17.05 0.48 -2.68
CA GLU A 521 -18.24 1.27 -2.32
C GLU A 521 -19.46 0.37 -2.06
N GLN A 522 -19.75 -0.57 -2.96
CA GLN A 522 -20.86 -1.51 -2.80
C GLN A 522 -20.71 -2.35 -1.54
N TRP A 523 -19.48 -2.79 -1.26
CA TRP A 523 -19.22 -3.58 -0.07
C TRP A 523 -19.37 -2.77 1.22
N VAL A 524 -18.82 -1.56 1.28
CA VAL A 524 -18.88 -0.67 2.45
C VAL A 524 -20.30 -0.14 2.69
N GLU A 525 -21.01 0.22 1.62
CA GLU A 525 -22.24 1.01 1.74
C GLU A 525 -23.52 0.15 1.64
N GLN A 526 -23.42 -1.01 0.97
CA GLN A 526 -24.57 -1.89 0.72
C GLN A 526 -24.38 -3.29 1.29
N GLY A 527 -23.16 -3.63 1.79
CA GLY A 527 -22.83 -4.96 2.30
C GLY A 527 -22.67 -6.02 1.20
N VAL A 528 -22.59 -5.62 -0.06
CA VAL A 528 -22.39 -6.51 -1.21
C VAL A 528 -20.91 -6.76 -1.41
N ALA A 529 -20.43 -7.92 -0.96
CA ALA A 529 -19.01 -8.28 -1.10
C ALA A 529 -18.64 -8.53 -2.58
N PRO A 530 -17.42 -8.14 -3.00
CA PRO A 530 -16.91 -8.43 -4.33
C PRO A 530 -16.94 -9.92 -4.67
N ARG A 531 -17.45 -10.27 -5.86
CA ARG A 531 -17.51 -11.65 -6.35
C ARG A 531 -17.57 -11.70 -7.87
N ASN A 532 -17.03 -12.77 -8.46
CA ASN A 532 -17.05 -13.00 -9.92
C ASN A 532 -16.49 -11.80 -10.71
N LEU A 533 -15.47 -11.17 -10.17
CA LEU A 533 -14.84 -10.01 -10.78
C LEU A 533 -14.03 -10.43 -12.01
N VAL A 534 -13.88 -9.48 -12.92
CA VAL A 534 -13.08 -9.62 -14.13
C VAL A 534 -12.05 -8.49 -14.15
N VAL A 535 -10.81 -8.83 -14.42
CA VAL A 535 -9.70 -7.89 -14.62
C VAL A 535 -9.33 -7.87 -16.10
N GLU A 536 -9.07 -6.67 -16.63
CA GLU A 536 -8.65 -6.45 -18.02
C GLU A 536 -7.14 -6.16 -18.07
N ASP A 537 -6.45 -6.73 -19.06
CA ASP A 537 -5.08 -6.39 -19.41
C ASP A 537 -5.05 -5.16 -20.32
N THR A 538 -4.34 -4.14 -19.88
CA THR A 538 -4.27 -2.87 -20.62
C THR A 538 -3.01 -2.70 -21.46
N VAL A 539 -2.08 -3.66 -21.44
CA VAL A 539 -0.76 -3.53 -22.10
C VAL A 539 -0.30 -4.80 -22.77
N GLY A 540 -0.19 -5.94 -22.10
CA GLY A 540 0.40 -7.16 -22.64
C GLY A 540 -0.37 -7.66 -23.88
N VAL A 541 -1.64 -7.99 -23.69
CA VAL A 541 -2.62 -8.20 -24.77
C VAL A 541 -3.81 -7.31 -24.47
N PHE A 542 -3.86 -6.16 -25.12
CA PHE A 542 -4.89 -5.15 -24.85
C PHE A 542 -6.31 -5.72 -25.01
N GLY A 543 -7.12 -5.55 -23.96
CA GLY A 543 -8.50 -6.07 -23.91
C GLY A 543 -8.61 -7.55 -23.53
N ARG A 544 -7.49 -8.26 -23.28
CA ARG A 544 -7.52 -9.59 -22.67
C ARG A 544 -8.11 -9.51 -21.27
N THR A 545 -8.96 -10.47 -20.93
CA THR A 545 -9.60 -10.49 -19.62
C THR A 545 -9.33 -11.81 -18.89
N ARG A 546 -9.32 -11.74 -17.54
CA ARG A 546 -9.22 -12.90 -16.66
C ARG A 546 -10.21 -12.79 -15.50
N PRO A 547 -10.72 -13.91 -14.96
CA PRO A 547 -11.41 -13.84 -13.68
C PRO A 547 -10.41 -13.37 -12.62
N LEU A 548 -10.84 -12.42 -11.79
CA LEU A 548 -10.08 -11.97 -10.63
C LEU A 548 -10.31 -12.96 -9.49
N CYS A 549 -9.39 -13.90 -9.34
CA CYS A 549 -9.50 -14.99 -8.38
C CYS A 549 -9.05 -14.53 -6.99
N GLU A 550 -9.88 -14.78 -5.98
CA GLU A 550 -9.51 -14.53 -4.59
C GLU A 550 -8.43 -15.53 -4.13
N TYR A 551 -7.37 -15.02 -3.50
CA TYR A 551 -6.26 -15.83 -2.98
C TYR A 551 -6.75 -16.95 -2.05
N PRO A 552 -6.24 -18.19 -2.16
CA PRO A 552 -5.10 -18.62 -2.99
C PRO A 552 -5.45 -19.16 -4.38
N ALA A 553 -6.66 -18.91 -4.90
CA ALA A 553 -7.04 -19.38 -6.22
C ALA A 553 -6.41 -18.55 -7.35
N TRP A 554 -6.28 -19.16 -8.52
CA TRP A 554 -5.68 -18.59 -9.73
C TRP A 554 -6.51 -18.95 -10.98
N PRO A 555 -6.44 -18.17 -12.09
CA PRO A 555 -7.17 -18.43 -13.32
C PRO A 555 -6.70 -19.71 -13.99
N LYS A 556 -7.58 -20.69 -14.18
CA LYS A 556 -7.34 -21.93 -14.90
C LYS A 556 -8.21 -21.98 -16.16
N TYR A 557 -7.60 -22.24 -17.31
CA TYR A 557 -8.30 -22.38 -18.58
C TYR A 557 -9.20 -23.63 -18.60
N ASN A 558 -10.40 -23.51 -19.16
CA ASN A 558 -11.41 -24.58 -19.21
C ASN A 558 -11.13 -25.59 -20.37
N GLY A 559 -10.08 -25.42 -21.15
CA GLY A 559 -9.73 -26.26 -22.29
C GLY A 559 -10.52 -25.95 -23.56
N SER A 560 -11.35 -24.91 -23.56
CA SER A 560 -12.13 -24.46 -24.72
C SER A 560 -12.53 -23.00 -24.61
N GLY A 561 -12.81 -22.36 -25.74
CA GLY A 561 -13.16 -20.95 -25.83
C GLY A 561 -11.95 -20.07 -26.14
N ASP A 562 -12.18 -18.75 -26.16
CA ASP A 562 -11.15 -17.74 -26.43
C ASP A 562 -10.20 -17.60 -25.23
N ILE A 563 -8.91 -17.85 -25.43
CA ILE A 563 -7.87 -17.68 -24.39
C ILE A 563 -7.68 -16.25 -23.91
N ASN A 564 -8.25 -15.27 -24.61
CA ASN A 564 -8.24 -13.87 -24.18
C ASN A 564 -9.52 -13.44 -23.44
N SER A 565 -10.45 -14.36 -23.21
CA SER A 565 -11.72 -14.08 -22.55
C SER A 565 -11.79 -14.74 -21.17
N ALA A 566 -12.12 -13.96 -20.14
CA ALA A 566 -12.36 -14.46 -18.78
C ALA A 566 -13.41 -15.58 -18.71
N ALA A 567 -14.37 -15.62 -19.64
CA ALA A 567 -15.40 -16.65 -19.71
C ALA A 567 -14.84 -18.07 -20.01
N SER A 568 -13.61 -18.15 -20.52
CA SER A 568 -12.91 -19.40 -20.82
C SER A 568 -12.08 -19.92 -19.65
N PHE A 569 -12.14 -19.27 -18.49
CA PHE A 569 -11.36 -19.61 -17.30
C PHE A 569 -12.25 -19.80 -16.08
N THR A 570 -11.76 -20.57 -15.13
CA THR A 570 -12.34 -20.70 -13.77
C THR A 570 -11.24 -20.52 -12.72
N CYS A 571 -11.62 -20.07 -11.53
CA CYS A 571 -10.68 -19.99 -10.41
C CYS A 571 -10.41 -21.39 -9.83
N ALA A 572 -9.16 -21.82 -9.81
CA ALA A 572 -8.71 -23.12 -9.32
C ALA A 572 -7.80 -22.96 -8.09
N GLY A 573 -7.65 -24.00 -7.28
CA GLY A 573 -6.71 -24.03 -6.14
C GLY A 573 -7.29 -23.55 -4.80
N SER A 574 -8.61 -23.32 -4.70
CA SER A 574 -9.24 -22.95 -3.42
C SER A 574 -9.31 -24.10 -2.39
N ASP A 575 -9.17 -25.35 -2.83
CA ASP A 575 -9.36 -26.54 -1.99
C ASP A 575 -8.06 -27.08 -1.35
N ASP A 576 -6.90 -26.58 -1.74
CA ASP A 576 -5.57 -27.07 -1.26
C ASP A 576 -5.12 -26.40 0.06
N ARG A 577 -6.03 -26.07 0.96
CA ARG A 577 -5.70 -25.54 2.31
C ARG A 577 -5.18 -26.62 3.29
N GLY A 578 -4.82 -27.79 2.79
CA GLY A 578 -4.57 -29.01 3.57
C GLY A 578 -3.11 -29.38 3.84
N GLU A 579 -2.10 -28.73 3.27
CA GLU A 579 -0.68 -29.06 3.56
C GLU A 579 0.17 -27.78 3.65
N ARG A 580 0.31 -27.28 4.86
CA ARG A 580 1.34 -26.28 5.24
C ARG A 580 2.25 -26.87 6.31
#